data_e30815462f6f5a593072f7a561a0c424
#
_entry.id   e30815462f6f5a593072f7a561a0c424
#
_cell.length_a   1.000
_cell.length_b   1.000
_cell.length_c   1.000
_cell.angle_alpha   90.00
_cell.angle_beta   90.00
_cell.angle_gamma   90.00
#
_symmetry.space_group_name_H-M   'P 1'
#
loop_
_entity.id
_entity.type
_entity.pdbx_description
1 polymer ?
#
loop_
_entity_poly.entity_id
_entity_poly.type
_entity_poly.pdbx_seq_one_letter_code
_entity_poly.pdbx_strand_id
1 'polypeptide(L)' 'PADSDARELFVGDTLFAGSIGRTDLPGGDYDILMRVITGVLFPLGDEAIVHPGHGPDTTIARERTRNPFVLEYLARR' A
#
# COMPACT_ATOMS: atom_id res chain seq x y z
N PRO A 1 -2.92 19.85 -13.50
CA PRO A 1 -3.02 19.68 -13.44
C PRO A 1 -3.13 19.44 -13.16
N ALA A 2 -3.23 19.59 -13.12
CA ALA A 2 -3.31 19.32 -12.97
C ALA A 2 -3.52 18.74 -12.72
N ASP A 3 -3.78 19.01 -12.78
CA ASP A 3 -4.12 18.30 -12.74
C ASP A 3 -3.98 17.36 -12.46
N SER A 4 -4.35 17.69 -12.49
CA SER A 4 -4.40 16.50 -12.07
C SER A 4 -3.19 15.68 -11.99
N ASP A 5 -2.49 15.90 -11.05
CA ASP A 5 -1.32 15.12 -10.82
C ASP A 5 -1.58 13.93 -9.91
N ALA A 6 -2.84 13.69 -9.58
CA ALA A 6 -3.18 12.52 -8.76
C ALA A 6 -2.88 11.25 -9.56
N ARG A 7 -2.03 10.41 -9.03
CA ARG A 7 -1.70 9.12 -9.63
C ARG A 7 -2.71 8.07 -9.22
N GLU A 8 -2.99 7.16 -10.12
CA GLU A 8 -3.85 6.03 -9.83
C GLU A 8 -3.02 4.76 -9.91
N LEU A 9 -3.01 4.01 -8.83
CA LEU A 9 -2.18 2.83 -8.69
C LEU A 9 -3.06 1.58 -8.64
N PHE A 10 -2.84 0.68 -9.58
CA PHE A 10 -3.56 -0.59 -9.64
C PHE A 10 -2.64 -1.66 -9.04
N VAL A 11 -2.84 -1.93 -7.76
CA VAL A 11 -1.88 -2.71 -6.98
C VAL A 11 -2.26 -4.18 -6.81
N GLY A 12 -3.41 -4.60 -7.37
CA GLY A 12 -3.86 -5.98 -7.23
C GLY A 12 -4.00 -6.37 -5.77
N ASP A 13 -3.39 -7.47 -5.38
CA ASP A 13 -3.49 -8.01 -4.03
C ASP A 13 -2.32 -7.60 -3.13
N THR A 14 -1.69 -6.46 -3.41
CA THR A 14 -0.54 -5.99 -2.64
C THR A 14 -0.96 -5.16 -1.42
N LEU A 15 -1.83 -4.18 -1.63
CA LEU A 15 -2.23 -3.23 -0.58
C LEU A 15 -3.73 -3.03 -0.66
N PHE A 16 -4.39 -3.07 0.49
CA PHE A 16 -5.83 -2.86 0.62
C PHE A 16 -6.11 -1.76 1.62
N ALA A 17 -7.34 -1.28 1.62
CA ALA A 17 -7.77 -0.30 2.63
C ALA A 17 -7.74 -0.97 4.01
N GLY A 18 -6.77 -0.61 4.83
CA GLY A 18 -6.60 -1.15 6.17
C GLY A 18 -5.96 -2.53 6.23
N SER A 19 -5.43 -3.05 5.10
CA SER A 19 -4.85 -4.39 5.08
C SER A 19 -3.73 -4.49 4.04
N ILE A 20 -3.12 -5.65 3.96
CA ILE A 20 -2.09 -5.95 2.97
C ILE A 20 -2.38 -7.31 2.36
N GLY A 21 -1.67 -7.64 1.27
CA GLY A 21 -1.82 -8.93 0.63
C GLY A 21 -1.39 -10.08 1.52
N ARG A 22 -1.81 -11.29 1.17
CA ARG A 22 -1.51 -12.48 1.95
C ARG A 22 -0.03 -12.81 1.89
N THR A 23 0.53 -13.15 3.03
CA THR A 23 1.93 -13.54 3.14
C THR A 23 2.11 -14.92 3.77
N ASP A 24 1.00 -15.63 4.00
CA ASP A 24 0.98 -16.93 4.63
C ASP A 24 1.04 -18.10 3.65
N LEU A 25 1.09 -17.80 2.36
CA LEU A 25 1.16 -18.80 1.32
C LEU A 25 2.62 -19.16 1.02
N PRO A 26 2.89 -20.38 0.52
CA PRO A 26 4.23 -20.71 0.04
C PRO A 26 4.69 -19.67 -0.98
N GLY A 27 5.89 -19.14 -0.78
CA GLY A 27 6.41 -18.08 -1.62
C GLY A 27 5.97 -16.68 -1.21
N GLY A 28 5.03 -16.56 -0.27
CA GLY A 28 4.66 -15.28 0.28
C GLY A 28 5.77 -14.78 1.20
N ASP A 29 6.15 -13.51 1.07
CA ASP A 29 7.23 -12.94 1.85
C ASP A 29 6.79 -11.57 2.38
N TYR A 30 6.58 -11.54 3.68
CA TYR A 30 6.14 -10.32 4.37
C TYR A 30 7.14 -9.17 4.18
N ASP A 31 8.43 -9.45 4.33
CA ASP A 31 9.44 -8.39 4.21
C ASP A 31 9.50 -7.83 2.80
N ILE A 32 9.45 -8.68 1.79
CA ILE A 32 9.44 -8.21 0.41
C ILE A 32 8.19 -7.38 0.14
N LEU A 33 7.02 -7.85 0.58
CA LEU A 33 5.78 -7.14 0.40
C LEU A 33 5.84 -5.76 1.05
N MET A 34 6.31 -5.69 2.29
CA MET A 34 6.38 -4.42 3.00
C MET A 34 7.43 -3.48 2.39
N ARG A 35 8.52 -4.01 1.86
CA ARG A 35 9.50 -3.19 1.14
C ARG A 35 8.92 -2.59 -0.13
N VAL A 36 8.11 -3.34 -0.85
CA VAL A 36 7.43 -2.82 -2.04
C VAL A 36 6.46 -1.72 -1.64
N ILE A 37 5.64 -1.97 -0.62
CA ILE A 37 4.65 -0.98 -0.18
C ILE A 37 5.34 0.30 0.28
N THR A 38 6.31 0.19 1.17
CA THR A 38 6.93 1.37 1.77
C THR A 38 8.01 2.01 0.91
N GLY A 39 8.69 1.22 0.08
CA GLY A 39 9.80 1.69 -0.72
C GLY A 39 9.48 2.03 -2.16
N VAL A 40 8.40 1.49 -2.70
CA VAL A 40 8.00 1.74 -4.09
C VAL A 40 6.68 2.50 -4.16
N LEU A 41 5.66 2.03 -3.46
CA LEU A 41 4.34 2.64 -3.54
C LEU A 41 4.26 3.98 -2.79
N PHE A 42 4.72 4.02 -1.56
CA PHE A 42 4.60 5.23 -0.75
C PHE A 42 5.36 6.42 -1.32
N PRO A 43 6.57 6.27 -1.88
CA PRO A 43 7.27 7.40 -2.49
C PRO A 43 6.58 7.99 -3.71
N LEU A 44 5.57 7.31 -4.27
CA LEU A 44 4.80 7.85 -5.38
C LEU A 44 3.93 9.05 -4.97
N GLY A 45 3.73 9.24 -3.67
CA GLY A 45 3.08 10.42 -3.14
C GLY A 45 1.81 10.12 -2.38
N ASP A 46 1.54 10.91 -1.34
CA ASP A 46 0.40 10.72 -0.46
C ASP A 46 -0.94 10.86 -1.20
N GLU A 47 -0.96 11.61 -2.29
CA GLU A 47 -2.18 11.88 -3.04
C GLU A 47 -2.54 10.77 -4.02
N ALA A 48 -1.66 9.79 -4.19
CA ALA A 48 -1.93 8.69 -5.11
C ALA A 48 -3.14 7.88 -4.64
N ILE A 49 -4.02 7.58 -5.58
CA ILE A 49 -5.21 6.78 -5.32
C ILE A 49 -4.86 5.32 -5.56
N VAL A 50 -5.18 4.47 -4.59
CA VAL A 50 -4.86 3.06 -4.65
C VAL A 50 -6.12 2.27 -5.00
N HIS A 51 -6.03 1.49 -6.07
CA HIS A 51 -7.11 0.61 -6.52
C HIS A 51 -6.69 -0.84 -6.25
N PRO A 52 -7.13 -1.42 -5.13
CA PRO A 52 -6.83 -2.83 -4.84
C PRO A 52 -7.60 -3.75 -5.79
N GLY A 53 -7.14 -5.00 -5.87
CA GLY A 53 -7.87 -6.02 -6.63
C GLY A 53 -9.23 -6.35 -6.02
N HIS A 54 -9.39 -6.12 -4.71
CA HIS A 54 -10.63 -6.34 -3.97
C HIS A 54 -10.82 -5.22 -2.97
N GLY A 55 -12.07 -4.93 -2.64
CA GLY A 55 -12.38 -3.93 -1.63
C GLY A 55 -12.31 -2.51 -2.15
N PRO A 56 -12.50 -1.53 -1.27
CA PRO A 56 -12.62 -0.14 -1.68
C PRO A 56 -11.26 0.47 -2.04
N ASP A 57 -11.31 1.52 -2.85
CA ASP A 57 -10.15 2.33 -3.13
C ASP A 57 -9.69 3.05 -1.86
N THR A 58 -8.42 3.40 -1.83
CA THR A 58 -7.83 4.15 -0.73
C THR A 58 -6.78 5.11 -1.28
N THR A 59 -6.00 5.72 -0.39
CA THR A 59 -4.90 6.59 -0.80
C THR A 59 -3.63 6.19 -0.07
N ILE A 60 -2.50 6.58 -0.65
CA ILE A 60 -1.21 6.33 0.01
C ILE A 60 -1.15 7.02 1.37
N ALA A 61 -1.64 8.26 1.47
CA ALA A 61 -1.64 8.98 2.75
C ALA A 61 -2.39 8.20 3.83
N ARG A 62 -3.56 7.67 3.48
CA ARG A 62 -4.38 6.93 4.44
C ARG A 62 -3.67 5.65 4.89
N GLU A 63 -3.12 4.89 3.96
CA GLU A 63 -2.49 3.63 4.31
C GLU A 63 -1.16 3.85 5.04
N ARG A 64 -0.42 4.88 4.69
CA ARG A 64 0.82 5.21 5.37
C ARG A 64 0.59 5.60 6.84
N THR A 65 -0.55 6.22 7.15
CA THR A 65 -0.81 6.75 8.48
C THR A 65 -1.78 5.91 9.30
N ARG A 66 -2.58 5.05 8.68
CA ARG A 66 -3.65 4.33 9.37
C ARG A 66 -3.66 2.82 9.18
N ASN A 67 -2.92 2.30 8.22
CA ASN A 67 -2.90 0.86 7.99
C ASN A 67 -2.15 0.17 9.13
N PRO A 68 -2.82 -0.68 9.93
CA PRO A 68 -2.17 -1.28 11.11
C PRO A 68 -0.98 -2.17 10.76
N PHE A 69 -1.00 -2.84 9.60
CA PHE A 69 0.12 -3.67 9.17
C PHE A 69 1.33 -2.79 8.84
N VAL A 70 1.09 -1.66 8.17
CA VAL A 70 2.15 -0.73 7.82
C VAL A 70 2.72 -0.09 9.08
N LEU A 71 1.86 0.35 9.99
CA LEU A 71 2.30 1.01 11.22
C LEU A 71 3.16 0.07 12.06
N GLU A 72 2.76 -1.20 12.17
CA GLU A 72 3.53 -2.18 12.90
C GLU A 72 4.90 -2.42 12.25
N TYR A 73 4.93 -2.55 10.93
CA TYR A 73 6.18 -2.75 10.21
C TYR A 73 7.16 -1.59 10.44
N LEU A 74 6.65 -0.36 10.31
CA LEU A 74 7.49 0.82 10.49
C LEU A 74 7.98 0.96 11.94
N ALA A 75 7.18 0.54 12.91
CA ALA A 75 7.56 0.60 14.31
C ALA A 75 8.64 -0.43 14.67
N ARG A 76 8.75 -1.50 13.89
CA ARG A 76 9.70 -2.59 14.14
C ARG A 76 11.02 -2.45 13.41
N ARG A 77 11.16 -1.43 12.61
CA ARG A 77 12.38 -1.21 11.83
C ARG A 77 13.50 -0.68 12.68
#